data_4dad2a09af3543f7227af9ce47fba76e
#
_entry.id   4dad2a09af3543f7227af9ce47fba76e
#
_cell.length_a   1.000
_cell.length_b   1.000
_cell.length_c   1.000
_cell.angle_alpha   90.00
_cell.angle_beta   90.00
_cell.angle_gamma   90.00
#
_symmetry.space_group_name_H-M   'P 1'
#
loop_
_entity.id
_entity.type
_entity.pdbx_description
1 polymer ?
#
loop_
_entity_poly.entity_id
_entity_poly.type
_entity_poly.pdbx_seq_one_letter_code
_entity_poly.pdbx_strand_id
1 'polypeptide(L)'
;HRGGNKKPSAMPAGQVTNVKVRLDEAGHCFQVGHRIRVAISTSYWPFILPPPFVVTATLKTGDKSALHLPVLMQRKAVVMPEPASTELVPDYPMISQPVSRRTVEKELATDITRFLIHEDTGLAVHPQNGMRFQEIRREAWQINRNDPLTLTAQAHLTTVRSRDSWHVRTEIKQTLSVDECLYFLEAELEAY
;
A
#
# COMPACT_ATOMS: atom_id res chain seq x y z
N HIS A 1 2.10 -0.82 16.56
CA HIS A 1 2.09 0.35 17.46
C HIS A 1 1.97 -0.10 18.91
N ARG A 2 3.00 0.16 19.69
CA ARG A 2 3.00 -0.10 21.12
C ARG A 2 2.03 0.87 21.81
N GLY A 3 1.12 0.36 22.64
CA GLY A 3 0.09 1.18 23.28
C GLY A 3 -1.13 1.50 22.41
N GLY A 4 -1.21 0.94 21.19
CA GLY A 4 -2.30 1.14 20.24
C GLY A 4 -2.14 2.40 19.39
N ASN A 5 -3.09 2.60 18.46
CA ASN A 5 -3.03 3.71 17.50
C ASN A 5 -3.34 5.08 18.12
N LYS A 6 -4.04 5.12 19.26
CA LYS A 6 -4.43 6.39 19.91
C LYS A 6 -3.31 7.05 20.69
N LYS A 7 -2.40 6.25 21.26
CA LYS A 7 -1.24 6.75 22.03
C LYS A 7 -0.02 5.88 21.73
N PRO A 8 0.55 6.00 20.55
CA PRO A 8 1.75 5.26 20.20
C PRO A 8 2.90 5.67 21.13
N SER A 9 3.69 4.70 21.57
CA SER A 9 4.90 4.96 22.35
C SER A 9 6.10 4.32 21.73
N ALA A 10 7.24 4.99 21.79
CA ALA A 10 8.52 4.45 21.33
C ALA A 10 8.93 3.22 22.16
N MET A 11 9.68 2.33 21.54
CA MET A 11 10.35 1.25 22.27
C MET A 11 11.54 1.83 23.06
N PRO A 12 11.76 1.39 24.32
CA PRO A 12 12.90 1.85 25.07
C PRO A 12 14.21 1.44 24.39
N ALA A 13 15.06 2.43 24.11
CA ALA A 13 16.38 2.16 23.51
C ALA A 13 17.25 1.33 24.46
N GLY A 14 18.03 0.41 23.89
CA GLY A 14 18.95 -0.46 24.65
C GLY A 14 18.29 -1.52 25.54
N GLN A 15 16.97 -1.61 25.58
CA GLN A 15 16.25 -2.59 26.39
C GLN A 15 15.67 -3.73 25.54
N VAL A 16 15.74 -4.96 26.08
CA VAL A 16 15.09 -6.10 25.44
C VAL A 16 13.57 -6.00 25.66
N THR A 17 12.84 -5.96 24.57
CA THR A 17 11.37 -5.90 24.59
C THR A 17 10.81 -7.14 23.91
N ASN A 18 9.87 -7.82 24.56
CA ASN A 18 9.13 -8.92 23.94
C ASN A 18 8.03 -8.32 23.06
N VAL A 19 8.02 -8.72 21.79
CA VAL A 19 7.05 -8.27 20.81
C VAL A 19 6.30 -9.50 20.28
N LYS A 20 4.97 -9.44 20.28
CA LYS A 20 4.11 -10.43 19.64
C LYS A 20 3.40 -9.77 18.46
N VAL A 21 3.64 -10.27 17.27
CA VAL A 21 3.01 -9.83 16.05
C VAL A 21 2.07 -10.92 15.56
N ARG A 22 0.79 -10.58 15.40
CA ARG A 22 -0.16 -11.45 14.72
C ARG A 22 -0.01 -11.24 13.21
N LEU A 23 0.16 -12.34 12.50
CA LEU A 23 0.14 -12.36 11.03
C LEU A 23 -1.29 -12.62 10.54
N ASP A 24 -1.55 -12.22 9.31
CA ASP A 24 -2.81 -12.53 8.65
C ASP A 24 -2.90 -14.02 8.35
N GLU A 25 -4.11 -14.51 8.21
CA GLU A 25 -4.41 -15.90 7.90
C GLU A 25 -3.98 -16.22 6.45
N ALA A 26 -3.31 -17.34 6.27
CA ALA A 26 -2.91 -17.82 4.95
C ALA A 26 -3.16 -19.32 4.81
N GLY A 27 -3.90 -19.71 3.78
CA GLY A 27 -4.04 -21.10 3.37
C GLY A 27 -2.88 -21.51 2.47
N HIS A 28 -1.74 -21.91 3.05
CA HIS A 28 -0.55 -22.26 2.31
C HIS A 28 0.02 -23.63 2.72
N CYS A 29 0.49 -24.38 1.74
CA CYS A 29 1.19 -25.64 1.97
C CYS A 29 2.69 -25.46 1.66
N PHE A 30 3.51 -25.56 2.69
CA PHE A 30 4.97 -25.57 2.52
C PHE A 30 5.41 -26.95 2.03
N GLN A 31 5.98 -27.02 0.85
CA GLN A 31 6.46 -28.26 0.26
C GLN A 31 7.71 -28.79 1.00
N VAL A 32 7.90 -30.09 0.93
CA VAL A 32 9.11 -30.75 1.49
C VAL A 32 10.37 -30.15 0.85
N GLY A 33 11.34 -29.80 1.67
CA GLY A 33 12.59 -29.17 1.23
C GLY A 33 12.52 -27.64 1.13
N HIS A 34 11.35 -27.02 1.21
CA HIS A 34 11.23 -25.56 1.29
C HIS A 34 11.59 -25.07 2.70
N ARG A 35 12.01 -23.82 2.77
CA ARG A 35 12.33 -23.14 4.03
C ARG A 35 11.34 -22.00 4.29
N ILE A 36 10.84 -21.92 5.51
CA ILE A 36 10.02 -20.79 5.95
C ILE A 36 10.95 -19.63 6.27
N ARG A 37 10.71 -18.48 5.66
CA ARG A 37 11.47 -17.25 5.88
C ARG A 37 10.58 -16.20 6.51
N VAL A 38 11.03 -15.61 7.61
CA VAL A 38 10.43 -14.44 8.23
C VAL A 38 11.33 -13.24 7.95
N ALA A 39 10.77 -12.18 7.36
CA ALA A 39 11.45 -10.91 7.17
C ALA A 39 10.90 -9.90 8.18
N ILE A 40 11.78 -9.25 8.91
CA ILE A 40 11.44 -8.23 9.92
C ILE A 40 12.15 -6.95 9.51
N SER A 41 11.41 -5.85 9.45
CA SER A 41 11.94 -4.54 9.14
C SER A 41 11.33 -3.48 10.06
N THR A 42 11.98 -2.34 10.17
CA THR A 42 11.52 -1.19 10.95
C THR A 42 10.53 -0.32 10.18
N SER A 43 10.41 -0.52 8.87
CA SER A 43 9.47 0.14 7.98
C SER A 43 9.18 -0.73 6.75
N TYR A 44 8.15 -0.38 6.00
CA TYR A 44 7.82 -0.98 4.71
C TYR A 44 7.39 0.10 3.72
N TRP A 45 8.34 1.02 3.49
CA TRP A 45 8.12 2.17 2.60
C TRP A 45 7.83 1.73 1.15
N PRO A 46 6.90 2.39 0.45
CA PRO A 46 6.07 3.53 0.89
C PRO A 46 4.79 3.15 1.66
N PHE A 47 4.47 1.86 1.85
CA PHE A 47 3.22 1.40 2.48
C PHE A 47 3.18 1.61 4.00
N ILE A 48 4.33 1.50 4.66
CA ILE A 48 4.48 1.82 6.08
C ILE A 48 5.66 2.78 6.19
N LEU A 49 5.35 4.01 6.58
CA LEU A 49 6.34 5.07 6.70
C LEU A 49 7.35 4.75 7.80
N PRO A 50 8.64 5.09 7.63
CA PRO A 50 9.62 4.95 8.68
C PRO A 50 9.32 5.93 9.83
N PRO A 51 9.78 5.64 11.06
CA PRO A 51 9.78 6.68 12.09
C PRO A 51 10.65 7.87 11.65
N PRO A 52 10.39 9.10 12.15
CA PRO A 52 11.12 10.31 11.76
C PRO A 52 12.54 10.38 12.36
N PHE A 53 13.16 9.24 12.57
CA PHE A 53 14.52 9.08 13.04
C PHE A 53 15.07 7.72 12.63
N VAL A 54 16.38 7.60 12.50
CA VAL A 54 17.04 6.35 12.14
C VAL A 54 16.92 5.36 13.32
N VAL A 55 16.39 4.18 13.03
CA VAL A 55 16.22 3.09 14.00
C VAL A 55 17.04 1.88 13.59
N THR A 56 17.83 1.35 14.52
CA THR A 56 18.46 0.05 14.40
C THR A 56 17.77 -0.93 15.34
N ALA A 57 17.15 -1.96 14.76
CA ALA A 57 16.52 -3.04 15.53
C ALA A 57 17.43 -4.25 15.56
N THR A 58 17.71 -4.79 16.75
CA THR A 58 18.44 -6.04 16.93
C THR A 58 17.47 -7.13 17.32
N LEU A 59 17.34 -8.16 16.48
CA LEU A 59 16.54 -9.34 16.77
C LEU A 59 17.39 -10.34 17.57
N LYS A 60 16.98 -10.67 18.79
CA LYS A 60 17.56 -11.78 19.55
C LYS A 60 16.89 -13.08 19.14
N THR A 61 17.65 -13.97 18.53
CA THR A 61 17.21 -15.32 18.17
C THR A 61 17.52 -16.30 19.33
N GLY A 62 16.81 -17.41 19.37
CA GLY A 62 16.96 -18.46 20.40
C GLY A 62 15.61 -18.94 20.92
N ASP A 63 15.59 -19.65 22.04
CA ASP A 63 14.41 -20.34 22.58
C ASP A 63 13.20 -19.45 22.89
N LYS A 64 13.42 -18.13 23.02
CA LYS A 64 12.39 -17.14 23.30
C LYS A 64 11.82 -16.46 22.04
N SER A 65 12.35 -16.82 20.86
CA SER A 65 11.89 -16.28 19.58
C SER A 65 11.29 -17.40 18.75
N ALA A 66 9.99 -17.35 18.49
CA ALA A 66 9.28 -18.41 17.80
C ALA A 66 8.29 -17.86 16.77
N LEU A 67 8.11 -18.61 15.69
CA LEU A 67 7.02 -18.47 14.75
C LEU A 67 5.99 -19.57 15.05
N HIS A 68 4.79 -19.17 15.45
CA HIS A 68 3.69 -20.09 15.70
C HIS A 68 2.81 -20.18 14.47
N LEU A 69 2.77 -21.34 13.83
CA LEU A 69 1.93 -21.60 12.68
C LEU A 69 0.87 -22.63 13.04
N PRO A 70 -0.45 -22.31 12.90
CA PRO A 70 -1.49 -23.31 13.06
C PRO A 70 -1.40 -24.29 11.89
N VAL A 71 -1.34 -25.59 12.21
CA VAL A 71 -1.29 -26.65 11.20
C VAL A 71 -2.64 -27.33 11.11
N LEU A 72 -3.17 -27.45 9.90
CA LEU A 72 -4.39 -28.19 9.65
C LEU A 72 -4.09 -29.70 9.68
N MET A 73 -4.45 -30.37 10.77
CA MET A 73 -4.18 -31.79 10.98
C MET A 73 -5.11 -32.72 10.19
N GLN A 74 -6.32 -32.28 9.91
CA GLN A 74 -7.30 -33.05 9.12
C GLN A 74 -8.05 -32.13 8.16
N ARG A 75 -8.05 -32.48 6.89
CA ARG A 75 -8.92 -31.87 5.91
C ARG A 75 -10.31 -32.52 6.02
N LYS A 76 -11.23 -31.92 6.74
CA LYS A 76 -12.63 -32.15 6.44
C LYS A 76 -12.92 -31.50 5.08
N ALA A 77 -13.37 -32.28 4.12
CA ALA A 77 -13.85 -31.73 2.87
C ALA A 77 -14.99 -30.76 3.22
N VAL A 78 -14.73 -29.47 3.07
CA VAL A 78 -15.80 -28.47 3.11
C VAL A 78 -16.44 -28.53 1.73
N VAL A 79 -17.66 -29.00 1.67
CA VAL A 79 -18.46 -28.89 0.45
C VAL A 79 -18.78 -27.41 0.29
N MET A 80 -18.06 -26.76 -0.60
CA MET A 80 -18.39 -25.39 -0.98
C MET A 80 -19.68 -25.46 -1.80
N PRO A 81 -20.71 -24.67 -1.45
CA PRO A 81 -21.87 -24.54 -2.32
C PRO A 81 -21.41 -24.01 -3.68
N GLU A 82 -22.04 -24.48 -4.75
CA GLU A 82 -21.77 -23.88 -6.05
C GLU A 82 -22.04 -22.38 -5.98
N PRO A 83 -21.12 -21.54 -6.47
CA PRO A 83 -21.36 -20.11 -6.50
C PRO A 83 -22.63 -19.85 -7.32
N ALA A 84 -23.54 -19.05 -6.76
CA ALA A 84 -24.68 -18.59 -7.52
C ALA A 84 -24.19 -17.93 -8.81
N SER A 85 -24.88 -18.17 -9.94
CA SER A 85 -24.58 -17.48 -11.16
C SER A 85 -24.74 -15.98 -10.92
N THR A 86 -23.65 -15.25 -10.94
CA THR A 86 -23.70 -13.79 -10.93
C THR A 86 -24.06 -13.30 -12.33
N GLU A 87 -24.90 -12.27 -12.42
CA GLU A 87 -24.99 -11.52 -13.68
C GLU A 87 -23.60 -11.13 -14.14
N LEU A 88 -23.30 -11.36 -15.39
CA LEU A 88 -22.03 -10.96 -15.98
C LEU A 88 -21.84 -9.47 -15.75
N VAL A 89 -20.71 -9.07 -15.20
CA VAL A 89 -20.33 -7.68 -15.12
C VAL A 89 -20.38 -7.11 -16.56
N PRO A 90 -21.12 -6.02 -16.80
CA PRO A 90 -21.19 -5.44 -18.13
C PRO A 90 -19.78 -5.21 -18.69
N ASP A 91 -19.57 -5.63 -19.93
CA ASP A 91 -18.36 -5.24 -20.63
C ASP A 91 -18.45 -3.72 -20.91
N TYR A 92 -17.45 -2.98 -20.41
CA TYR A 92 -17.38 -1.54 -20.60
C TYR A 92 -16.53 -1.21 -21.83
N PRO A 93 -17.16 -0.81 -22.96
CA PRO A 93 -16.39 -0.42 -24.13
C PRO A 93 -15.37 0.67 -23.79
N MET A 94 -14.13 0.46 -24.23
CA MET A 94 -13.04 1.38 -23.99
C MET A 94 -12.82 2.30 -25.18
N ILE A 95 -12.83 3.62 -24.93
CA ILE A 95 -12.43 4.65 -25.92
C ILE A 95 -10.91 4.79 -25.93
N SER A 96 -10.29 4.78 -24.76
CA SER A 96 -8.84 4.69 -24.64
C SER A 96 -8.44 3.56 -23.71
N GLN A 97 -7.30 2.93 -23.98
CA GLN A 97 -6.82 1.79 -23.21
C GLN A 97 -6.23 2.22 -21.87
N PRO A 98 -6.32 1.39 -20.83
CA PRO A 98 -5.71 1.65 -19.54
C PRO A 98 -4.19 1.62 -19.63
N VAL A 99 -3.54 2.41 -18.77
CA VAL A 99 -2.09 2.42 -18.59
C VAL A 99 -1.79 2.22 -17.10
N SER A 100 -0.88 1.29 -16.80
CA SER A 100 -0.38 1.10 -15.43
C SER A 100 1.14 1.00 -15.48
N ARG A 101 1.80 1.91 -14.77
CA ARG A 101 3.25 1.94 -14.67
C ARG A 101 3.66 2.22 -13.23
N ARG A 102 4.55 1.38 -12.71
CA ARG A 102 5.19 1.54 -11.41
C ARG A 102 6.69 1.41 -11.59
N THR A 103 7.43 2.41 -11.12
CA THR A 103 8.89 2.43 -11.24
C THR A 103 9.54 2.77 -9.90
N VAL A 104 10.70 2.17 -9.67
CA VAL A 104 11.60 2.54 -8.59
C VAL A 104 12.85 3.11 -9.23
N GLU A 105 13.21 4.32 -8.85
CA GLU A 105 14.40 5.01 -9.30
C GLU A 105 15.32 5.23 -8.09
N LYS A 106 16.60 4.99 -8.26
CA LYS A 106 17.60 5.26 -7.24
C LYS A 106 18.68 6.19 -7.79
N GLU A 107 18.83 7.34 -7.14
CA GLU A 107 19.92 8.26 -7.42
C GLU A 107 21.11 7.91 -6.54
N LEU A 108 22.19 7.46 -7.16
CA LEU A 108 23.34 6.91 -6.44
C LEU A 108 24.20 7.99 -5.75
N ALA A 109 24.19 9.22 -6.29
CA ALA A 109 24.97 10.32 -5.72
C ALA A 109 24.37 10.86 -4.40
N THR A 110 23.06 10.90 -4.30
CA THR A 110 22.32 11.45 -3.15
C THR A 110 21.70 10.38 -2.27
N ASP A 111 21.75 9.11 -2.69
CA ASP A 111 21.09 7.93 -2.06
C ASP A 111 19.56 8.10 -1.90
N ILE A 112 18.97 8.94 -2.77
CA ILE A 112 17.52 9.13 -2.82
C ILE A 112 16.87 7.98 -3.63
N THR A 113 15.85 7.39 -3.05
CA THR A 113 14.99 6.42 -3.74
C THR A 113 13.64 7.08 -4.03
N ARG A 114 13.16 6.96 -5.28
CA ARG A 114 11.84 7.41 -5.72
C ARG A 114 10.99 6.21 -6.11
N PHE A 115 9.75 6.19 -5.67
CA PHE A 115 8.72 5.25 -6.11
C PHE A 115 7.63 6.04 -6.83
N LEU A 116 7.45 5.75 -8.11
CA LEU A 116 6.54 6.47 -8.98
C LEU A 116 5.42 5.55 -9.43
N ILE A 117 4.18 6.03 -9.35
CA ILE A 117 2.98 5.36 -9.84
C ILE A 117 2.32 6.26 -10.88
N HIS A 118 1.98 5.67 -12.02
CA HIS A 118 1.09 6.25 -13.01
C HIS A 118 0.07 5.20 -13.41
N GLU A 119 -1.16 5.43 -13.02
CA GLU A 119 -2.29 4.57 -13.36
C GLU A 119 -3.36 5.42 -14.04
N ASP A 120 -3.80 4.98 -15.21
CA ASP A 120 -4.89 5.55 -15.98
C ASP A 120 -5.84 4.37 -16.29
N THR A 121 -7.09 4.47 -15.84
CA THR A 121 -8.08 3.42 -16.10
C THR A 121 -8.48 3.34 -17.58
N GLY A 122 -8.04 4.30 -18.39
CA GLY A 122 -8.59 4.52 -19.71
C GLY A 122 -9.99 5.15 -19.64
N LEU A 123 -10.46 5.64 -20.77
CA LEU A 123 -11.80 6.20 -20.90
C LEU A 123 -12.78 5.08 -21.29
N ALA A 124 -13.67 4.73 -20.37
CA ALA A 124 -14.69 3.71 -20.57
C ALA A 124 -16.07 4.32 -20.73
N VAL A 125 -16.99 3.56 -21.34
CA VAL A 125 -18.39 3.95 -21.52
C VAL A 125 -19.30 2.93 -20.87
N HIS A 126 -20.26 3.39 -20.08
CA HIS A 126 -21.29 2.52 -19.53
C HIS A 126 -22.30 2.15 -20.63
N PRO A 127 -22.47 0.85 -20.97
CA PRO A 127 -23.20 0.46 -22.17
C PRO A 127 -24.68 0.82 -22.14
N GLN A 128 -25.31 0.87 -20.97
CA GLN A 128 -26.74 1.11 -20.84
C GLN A 128 -27.12 2.60 -20.82
N ASN A 129 -26.26 3.48 -20.33
CA ASN A 129 -26.61 4.87 -20.09
C ASN A 129 -25.65 5.88 -20.74
N GLY A 130 -24.63 5.42 -21.46
CA GLY A 130 -23.67 6.26 -22.18
C GLY A 130 -22.73 7.08 -21.28
N MET A 131 -22.73 6.87 -19.96
CA MET A 131 -21.82 7.54 -19.04
C MET A 131 -20.37 7.18 -19.38
N ARG A 132 -19.55 8.18 -19.61
CA ARG A 132 -18.11 8.05 -19.79
C ARG A 132 -17.40 8.30 -18.47
N PHE A 133 -16.37 7.53 -18.17
CA PHE A 133 -15.61 7.67 -16.94
C PHE A 133 -14.15 7.29 -17.14
N GLN A 134 -13.30 8.04 -16.47
CA GLN A 134 -11.85 7.82 -16.43
C GLN A 134 -11.32 8.26 -15.07
N GLU A 135 -10.31 7.58 -14.60
CA GLU A 135 -9.54 7.94 -13.42
C GLU A 135 -8.05 7.90 -13.77
N ILE A 136 -7.33 8.97 -13.44
CA ILE A 136 -5.89 9.06 -13.64
C ILE A 136 -5.25 9.36 -12.29
N ARG A 137 -4.35 8.49 -11.85
CA ARG A 137 -3.60 8.61 -10.60
C ARG A 137 -2.11 8.70 -10.89
N ARG A 138 -1.47 9.73 -10.34
CA ARG A 138 -0.03 9.91 -10.35
C ARG A 138 0.46 10.10 -8.93
N GLU A 139 1.45 9.31 -8.54
CA GLU A 139 2.09 9.43 -7.24
C GLU A 139 3.60 9.45 -7.41
N ALA A 140 4.25 10.27 -6.60
CA ALA A 140 5.69 10.34 -6.47
C ALA A 140 6.05 10.33 -4.98
N TRP A 141 6.69 9.26 -4.55
CA TRP A 141 7.21 9.07 -3.20
C TRP A 141 8.72 9.14 -3.25
N GLN A 142 9.36 9.86 -2.35
CA GLN A 142 10.82 9.87 -2.27
C GLN A 142 11.32 9.87 -0.83
N ILE A 143 12.49 9.29 -0.65
CA ILE A 143 13.18 9.25 0.64
C ILE A 143 14.68 9.03 0.43
N ASN A 144 15.51 9.68 1.25
CA ASN A 144 16.89 9.26 1.44
C ASN A 144 16.93 8.11 2.46
N ARG A 145 17.63 7.04 2.13
CA ARG A 145 17.74 5.85 2.96
C ARG A 145 18.24 6.13 4.38
N ASN A 146 19.15 7.08 4.51
CA ASN A 146 19.84 7.37 5.77
C ASN A 146 19.23 8.55 6.52
N ASP A 147 18.25 9.24 5.93
CA ASP A 147 17.57 10.38 6.53
C ASP A 147 16.05 10.33 6.27
N PRO A 148 15.27 9.77 7.21
CA PRO A 148 13.83 9.68 7.07
C PRO A 148 13.11 11.05 7.06
N LEU A 149 13.75 12.14 7.50
CA LEU A 149 13.17 13.48 7.43
C LEU A 149 13.12 14.04 6.00
N THR A 150 13.81 13.41 5.06
CA THR A 150 13.72 13.74 3.63
C THR A 150 12.50 13.12 2.93
N LEU A 151 11.68 12.36 3.66
CA LEU A 151 10.50 11.73 3.10
C LEU A 151 9.52 12.79 2.63
N THR A 152 9.16 12.69 1.34
CA THR A 152 8.06 13.45 0.76
C THR A 152 7.22 12.57 -0.14
N ALA A 153 5.95 12.93 -0.30
CA ALA A 153 5.10 12.31 -1.30
C ALA A 153 4.18 13.34 -1.94
N GLN A 154 3.88 13.13 -3.21
CA GLN A 154 2.87 13.88 -3.95
C GLN A 154 1.93 12.89 -4.60
N ALA A 155 0.63 13.13 -4.51
CA ALA A 155 -0.38 12.38 -5.21
C ALA A 155 -1.32 13.34 -5.94
N HIS A 156 -1.65 12.97 -7.19
CA HIS A 156 -2.60 13.70 -8.00
C HIS A 156 -3.58 12.70 -8.59
N LEU A 157 -4.84 12.84 -8.22
CA LEU A 157 -5.95 12.06 -8.74
C LEU A 157 -6.85 12.96 -9.57
N THR A 158 -7.08 12.59 -10.82
CA THR A 158 -8.04 13.22 -11.70
C THR A 158 -9.15 12.23 -11.99
N THR A 159 -10.42 12.63 -11.79
CA THR A 159 -11.56 11.83 -12.25
C THR A 159 -12.36 12.63 -13.29
N VAL A 160 -12.82 11.94 -14.32
CA VAL A 160 -13.68 12.52 -15.36
C VAL A 160 -14.96 11.70 -15.42
N ARG A 161 -16.08 12.39 -15.44
CA ARG A 161 -17.41 11.83 -15.66
C ARG A 161 -18.15 12.69 -16.67
N SER A 162 -18.71 12.10 -17.71
CA SER A 162 -19.45 12.86 -18.69
C SER A 162 -20.55 12.05 -19.35
N ARG A 163 -21.63 12.70 -19.72
CA ARG A 163 -22.73 12.15 -20.52
C ARG A 163 -23.45 13.29 -21.23
N ASP A 164 -23.64 13.16 -22.53
CA ASP A 164 -24.22 14.19 -23.36
C ASP A 164 -23.52 15.55 -23.19
N SER A 165 -24.25 16.58 -22.78
CA SER A 165 -23.71 17.91 -22.47
C SER A 165 -23.19 18.07 -21.06
N TRP A 166 -23.41 17.06 -20.17
CA TRP A 166 -22.93 17.09 -18.80
C TRP A 166 -21.50 16.60 -18.72
N HIS A 167 -20.66 17.37 -18.07
CA HIS A 167 -19.25 17.07 -17.86
C HIS A 167 -18.81 17.51 -16.47
N VAL A 168 -18.15 16.63 -15.75
CA VAL A 168 -17.52 16.95 -14.46
C VAL A 168 -16.11 16.39 -14.45
N ARG A 169 -15.18 17.22 -14.04
CA ARG A 169 -13.81 16.84 -13.73
C ARG A 169 -13.51 17.22 -12.29
N THR A 170 -12.94 16.29 -11.54
CA THR A 170 -12.43 16.58 -10.20
C THR A 170 -10.93 16.32 -10.16
N GLU A 171 -10.22 17.16 -9.44
CA GLU A 171 -8.80 17.02 -9.18
C GLU A 171 -8.54 17.02 -7.68
N ILE A 172 -7.81 16.03 -7.21
CA ILE A 172 -7.32 15.95 -5.83
C ILE A 172 -5.80 16.01 -5.90
N LYS A 173 -5.22 16.99 -5.25
CA LYS A 173 -3.77 17.13 -5.07
C LYS A 173 -3.45 16.93 -3.60
N GLN A 174 -2.48 16.09 -3.32
CA GLN A 174 -2.05 15.83 -1.95
C GLN A 174 -0.54 15.91 -1.87
N THR A 175 -0.05 16.48 -0.79
CA THR A 175 1.37 16.48 -0.45
C THR A 175 1.58 15.96 0.96
N LEU A 176 2.58 15.12 1.13
CA LEU A 176 3.03 14.62 2.42
C LEU A 176 4.48 15.06 2.63
N SER A 177 4.74 15.63 3.77
CA SER A 177 6.08 15.95 4.25
C SER A 177 6.26 15.51 5.70
N VAL A 178 7.48 15.50 6.19
CA VAL A 178 7.81 15.11 7.56
C VAL A 178 8.73 16.16 8.18
N ASP A 179 8.54 16.41 9.45
CA ASP A 179 9.41 17.16 10.31
C ASP A 179 9.82 16.27 11.51
N GLU A 180 10.67 16.77 12.40
CA GLU A 180 11.30 16.00 13.49
C GLU A 180 10.35 15.07 14.29
N CYS A 181 9.08 15.38 14.36
CA CYS A 181 8.10 14.62 15.14
C CYS A 181 6.77 14.34 14.44
N LEU A 182 6.48 15.00 13.31
CA LEU A 182 5.15 15.02 12.71
C LEU A 182 5.18 14.75 11.21
N TYR A 183 4.10 14.17 10.73
CA TYR A 183 3.77 14.10 9.32
C TYR A 183 2.74 15.18 9.01
N PHE A 184 2.99 15.94 7.95
CA PHE A 184 2.08 16.97 7.45
C PHE A 184 1.46 16.47 6.15
N LEU A 185 0.14 16.42 6.14
CA LEU A 185 -0.64 16.09 4.96
C LEU A 185 -1.47 17.31 4.57
N GLU A 186 -1.22 17.82 3.37
CA GLU A 186 -2.03 18.85 2.74
C GLU A 186 -2.84 18.22 1.62
N ALA A 187 -4.10 18.62 1.46
CA ALA A 187 -4.97 18.13 0.41
C ALA A 187 -5.84 19.26 -0.14
N GLU A 188 -5.94 19.32 -1.46
CA GLU A 188 -6.77 20.24 -2.20
C GLU A 188 -7.71 19.43 -3.10
N LEU A 189 -8.99 19.83 -3.15
CA LEU A 189 -9.99 19.26 -4.03
C LEU A 189 -10.62 20.37 -4.85
N GLU A 190 -10.57 20.22 -6.17
CA GLU A 190 -11.23 21.11 -7.12
C GLU A 190 -12.23 20.32 -7.97
N ALA A 191 -13.35 20.94 -8.32
CA ALA A 191 -14.37 20.38 -9.20
C ALA A 191 -14.79 21.40 -10.26
N TYR A 192 -14.88 20.97 -11.52
CA TYR A 192 -15.17 21.78 -12.69
C TYR A 192 -16.39 21.22 -13.45
#